data_c5ce28e41aeb77bd3d9688ceff49c25d
#
_entry.id   c5ce28e41aeb77bd3d9688ceff49c25d
#
_cell.length_a   1.000
_cell.length_b   1.000
_cell.length_c   1.000
_cell.angle_alpha   90.00
_cell.angle_beta   90.00
_cell.angle_gamma   90.00
#
_symmetry.space_group_name_H-M   'P 1'
#
loop_
_entity.id
_entity.type
_entity.pdbx_description
1 polymer ?
#
loop_
_entity_poly.entity_id
_entity_poly.type
_entity_poly.pdbx_seq_one_letter_code
_entity_poly.pdbx_strand_id
1 'polypeptide(L)'
;MHLFKWLAPKKKVAEGLVMRISTADQVDYATITDPSDSDIWDALVQVPVSYDSLYLTYSEKGSMSFIFVESEDDKYRLEHDTPELGLELTNVARVSQQVARDILIRFSKEHTVILDLHWKQEKVR
;
A
#
# COMPACT_ATOMS: atom_id res chain seq x y z
N MET A 1 13.61 24.82 -10.59
CA MET A 1 13.49 24.71 -10.56
C MET A 1 13.17 24.59 -10.61
N HIS A 2 12.85 24.31 -10.78
CA HIS A 2 12.59 24.02 -10.75
C HIS A 2 12.13 23.67 -11.04
N LEU A 3 12.11 23.50 -11.08
CA LEU A 3 11.81 23.12 -11.26
C LEU A 3 11.39 22.83 -11.65
N PHE A 4 11.31 22.63 -11.79
CA PHE A 4 11.21 22.26 -11.91
C PHE A 4 11.24 21.86 -12.36
N LYS A 5 11.40 21.60 -12.27
CA LYS A 5 11.68 21.09 -12.42
C LYS A 5 11.58 20.67 -12.59
N TRP A 6 11.48 20.68 -12.59
CA TRP A 6 11.41 20.14 -12.37
C TRP A 6 11.22 19.54 -12.60
N LEU A 7 11.15 19.29 -12.56
CA LEU A 7 10.95 18.56 -12.56
C LEU A 7 10.77 17.86 -12.68
N ALA A 8 10.95 17.61 -12.74
CA ALA A 8 10.77 16.84 -12.73
C ALA A 8 10.57 16.25 -12.80
N PRO A 9 10.80 16.13 -13.02
CA PRO A 9 10.47 15.33 -13.03
C PRO A 9 10.07 14.85 -13.00
N LYS A 10 9.89 15.03 -13.10
CA LYS A 10 9.54 14.75 -12.80
C LYS A 10 9.30 14.17 -12.39
N LYS A 11 9.42 14.60 -12.11
CA LYS A 11 9.14 13.75 -11.75
C LYS A 11 8.20 12.67 -11.93
N LYS A 12 8.52 11.86 -12.17
CA LYS A 12 7.64 10.84 -12.67
C LYS A 12 7.35 9.85 -11.60
N VAL A 13 6.06 9.62 -11.31
CA VAL A 13 5.67 8.44 -10.55
C VAL A 13 6.11 7.24 -11.38
N ALA A 14 6.92 6.36 -10.83
CA ALA A 14 7.32 5.14 -11.51
C ALA A 14 6.07 4.34 -11.83
N GLU A 15 5.87 4.04 -13.10
CA GLU A 15 4.77 3.15 -13.50
C GLU A 15 5.07 1.74 -13.02
N GLY A 16 4.02 0.98 -12.79
CA GLY A 16 4.13 -0.39 -12.34
C GLY A 16 3.95 -0.53 -10.84
N LEU A 17 4.40 -1.64 -10.32
CA LEU A 17 4.24 -2.02 -8.92
C LEU A 17 5.41 -1.49 -8.09
N VAL A 18 5.12 -0.82 -6.99
CA VAL A 18 6.15 -0.28 -6.09
C VAL A 18 5.71 -0.51 -4.66
N MET A 19 6.63 -0.94 -3.82
CA MET A 19 6.38 -1.08 -2.39
C MET A 19 7.22 -0.06 -1.63
N ARG A 20 6.59 0.76 -0.80
CA ARG A 20 7.26 1.74 0.06
C ARG A 20 7.09 1.33 1.51
N ILE A 21 8.18 1.37 2.24
CA ILE A 21 8.23 0.91 3.63
C ILE A 21 8.61 2.10 4.50
N SER A 22 7.88 2.29 5.60
CA SER A 22 8.18 3.35 6.57
C SER A 22 8.53 2.73 7.92
N THR A 23 9.44 3.38 8.62
CA THR A 23 9.76 3.02 10.01
C THR A 23 9.19 4.10 10.93
N ALA A 24 9.25 3.88 12.24
CA ALA A 24 8.79 4.88 13.21
C ALA A 24 9.54 6.21 13.06
N ASP A 25 10.78 6.17 12.61
CA ASP A 25 11.65 7.35 12.51
C ASP A 25 11.71 7.94 11.10
N GLN A 26 11.34 7.19 10.09
CA GLN A 26 11.56 7.63 8.72
C GLN A 26 10.46 7.16 7.77
N VAL A 27 9.75 8.12 7.18
CA VAL A 27 8.79 7.86 6.10
C VAL A 27 9.58 7.49 4.85
N ASP A 28 9.09 6.51 4.11
CA ASP A 28 9.74 5.99 2.90
C ASP A 28 11.21 5.59 3.17
N TYR A 29 11.40 4.87 4.27
CA TYR A 29 12.70 4.31 4.63
C TYR A 29 13.29 3.46 3.49
N ALA A 30 12.46 2.70 2.80
CA ALA A 30 12.90 1.87 1.69
C ALA A 30 11.83 1.84 0.60
N THR A 31 12.27 1.75 -0.64
CA THR A 31 11.40 1.62 -1.80
C THR A 31 11.87 0.45 -2.65
N ILE A 32 10.98 -0.48 -2.94
CA ILE A 32 11.29 -1.64 -3.77
C ILE A 32 10.41 -1.57 -5.02
N THR A 33 11.04 -1.45 -6.18
CA THR A 33 10.36 -1.43 -7.46
C THR A 33 10.15 -2.87 -7.92
N ASP A 34 8.95 -3.16 -8.38
CA ASP A 34 8.57 -4.48 -8.86
C ASP A 34 8.85 -5.57 -7.82
N PRO A 35 8.33 -5.45 -6.60
CA PRO A 35 8.61 -6.42 -5.54
C PRO A 35 8.11 -7.82 -5.90
N SER A 36 8.91 -8.82 -5.55
CA SER A 36 8.51 -10.22 -5.69
C SER A 36 7.58 -10.62 -4.56
N ASP A 37 6.98 -11.80 -4.66
CA ASP A 37 6.16 -12.36 -3.58
C ASP A 37 6.98 -12.47 -2.29
N SER A 38 8.26 -12.86 -2.39
CA SER A 38 9.15 -12.94 -1.24
C SER A 38 9.40 -11.58 -0.63
N ASP A 39 9.62 -10.55 -1.46
CA ASP A 39 9.83 -9.18 -0.97
C ASP A 39 8.61 -8.70 -0.19
N ILE A 40 7.43 -8.96 -0.68
CA ILE A 40 6.17 -8.58 -0.04
C ILE A 40 6.02 -9.32 1.29
N TRP A 41 6.26 -10.62 1.29
CA TRP A 41 6.14 -11.43 2.50
C TRP A 41 7.15 -11.00 3.57
N ASP A 42 8.40 -10.81 3.17
CA ASP A 42 9.47 -10.40 4.09
C ASP A 42 9.14 -9.04 4.73
N ALA A 43 8.63 -8.10 3.94
CA ALA A 43 8.23 -6.80 4.46
C ALA A 43 7.05 -6.92 5.42
N LEU A 44 6.04 -7.70 5.05
CA LEU A 44 4.84 -7.84 5.88
C LEU A 44 5.17 -8.42 7.25
N VAL A 45 6.03 -9.43 7.32
CA VAL A 45 6.39 -10.06 8.61
C VAL A 45 7.18 -9.10 9.50
N GLN A 46 7.80 -8.06 8.94
CA GLN A 46 8.52 -7.06 9.72
C GLN A 46 7.62 -5.94 10.24
N VAL A 47 6.36 -5.88 9.85
CA VAL A 47 5.38 -4.98 10.44
C VAL A 47 4.73 -5.71 11.61
N PRO A 48 4.76 -5.23 12.84
CA PRO A 48 5.29 -3.95 13.32
C PRO A 48 6.69 -4.04 13.94
N VAL A 49 7.43 -5.10 13.70
CA VAL A 49 8.71 -5.37 14.39
C VAL A 49 9.75 -4.29 14.05
N SER A 50 10.13 -4.20 12.79
CA SER A 50 11.13 -3.25 12.31
C SER A 50 10.49 -2.12 11.51
N TYR A 51 9.33 -2.36 10.94
CA TYR A 51 8.64 -1.40 10.08
C TYR A 51 7.34 -0.94 10.72
N ASP A 52 7.02 0.34 10.55
CA ASP A 52 5.79 0.93 11.06
C ASP A 52 4.62 0.64 10.12
N SER A 53 4.85 0.75 8.84
CA SER A 53 3.81 0.56 7.82
C SER A 53 4.41 0.29 6.46
N LEU A 54 3.58 -0.14 5.54
CA LEU A 54 3.98 -0.22 4.14
C LEU A 54 2.82 0.18 3.22
N TYR A 55 3.20 0.66 2.03
CA TYR A 55 2.30 0.91 0.92
C TYR A 55 2.68 0.00 -0.23
N LEU A 56 1.71 -0.67 -0.82
CA LEU A 56 1.90 -1.37 -2.08
C LEU A 56 1.05 -0.63 -3.11
N THR A 57 1.68 -0.08 -4.15
CA THR A 57 1.00 0.74 -5.14
C THR A 57 1.18 0.18 -6.54
N TYR A 58 0.20 0.38 -7.37
CA TYR A 58 0.32 0.09 -8.79
C TYR A 58 -0.13 1.33 -9.57
N SER A 59 0.72 1.82 -10.45
CA SER A 59 0.46 3.02 -11.26
C SER A 59 0.55 2.70 -12.74
N GLU A 60 -0.43 3.16 -13.49
CA GLU A 60 -0.46 2.97 -14.94
C GLU A 60 -1.23 4.12 -15.59
N LYS A 61 -0.62 4.81 -16.53
CA LYS A 61 -1.28 5.84 -17.36
C LYS A 61 -2.03 6.89 -16.52
N GLY A 62 -1.39 7.36 -15.45
CA GLY A 62 -1.98 8.39 -14.61
C GLY A 62 -2.98 7.89 -13.59
N SER A 63 -3.29 6.60 -13.61
CA SER A 63 -4.16 5.97 -12.62
C SER A 63 -3.32 5.29 -11.57
N MET A 64 -3.74 5.32 -10.32
CA MET A 64 -3.01 4.69 -9.23
C MET A 64 -3.98 3.95 -8.31
N SER A 65 -3.58 2.76 -7.91
CA SER A 65 -4.29 1.97 -6.90
C SER A 65 -3.30 1.60 -5.81
N PHE A 66 -3.74 1.48 -4.56
CA PHE A 66 -2.82 1.14 -3.49
C PHE A 66 -3.51 0.41 -2.33
N ILE A 67 -2.68 -0.28 -1.56
CA ILE A 67 -3.08 -0.81 -0.25
C ILE A 67 -2.07 -0.30 0.77
N PHE A 68 -2.57 0.35 1.82
CA PHE A 68 -1.77 0.76 2.96
C PHE A 68 -1.92 -0.31 4.05
N VAL A 69 -0.81 -0.68 4.69
CA VAL A 69 -0.78 -1.75 5.69
C VAL A 69 -0.12 -1.28 6.96
N GLU A 70 -0.78 -1.49 8.07
CA GLU A 70 -0.20 -1.27 9.40
C GLU A 70 -0.69 -2.38 10.33
N SER A 71 -0.02 -2.54 11.46
CA SER A 71 -0.50 -3.48 12.47
C SER A 71 -1.54 -2.81 13.34
N GLU A 72 -2.49 -3.60 13.81
CA GLU A 72 -3.50 -3.13 14.76
C GLU A 72 -3.82 -4.30 15.71
N ASP A 73 -3.44 -4.16 16.95
CA ASP A 73 -3.52 -5.24 17.95
C ASP A 73 -2.70 -6.44 17.45
N ASP A 74 -3.30 -7.61 17.33
CA ASP A 74 -2.62 -8.80 16.83
C ASP A 74 -2.97 -9.10 15.37
N LYS A 75 -3.51 -8.09 14.65
CA LYS A 75 -3.94 -8.24 13.26
C LYS A 75 -3.29 -7.18 12.40
N TYR A 76 -3.57 -7.25 11.12
CA TYR A 76 -3.17 -6.23 10.16
C TYR A 76 -4.39 -5.44 9.74
N ARG A 77 -4.22 -4.13 9.69
CA ARG A 77 -5.22 -3.22 9.16
C ARG A 77 -4.78 -2.81 7.76
N LEU A 78 -5.58 -3.15 6.77
CA LEU A 78 -5.34 -2.79 5.38
C LEU A 78 -6.33 -1.70 4.99
N GLU A 79 -5.86 -0.71 4.23
CA GLU A 79 -6.68 0.41 3.79
C GLU A 79 -6.57 0.55 2.28
N HIS A 80 -7.71 0.72 1.64
CA HIS A 80 -7.78 0.93 0.19
C HIS A 80 -8.88 1.93 -0.12
N ASP A 81 -8.56 3.01 -0.83
CA ASP A 81 -9.53 4.01 -1.19
C ASP A 81 -10.07 3.76 -2.59
N THR A 82 -11.34 4.02 -2.78
CA THR A 82 -11.95 4.03 -4.10
C THR A 82 -12.51 5.43 -4.35
N PRO A 83 -12.38 5.94 -5.56
CA PRO A 83 -12.88 7.29 -5.88
C PRO A 83 -14.35 7.48 -5.57
N GLU A 84 -15.15 6.44 -5.69
CA GLU A 84 -16.60 6.50 -5.48
C GLU A 84 -16.98 6.80 -4.03
N LEU A 85 -16.09 6.55 -3.08
CA LEU A 85 -16.38 6.80 -1.67
C LEU A 85 -16.18 8.26 -1.27
N GLY A 86 -15.50 9.04 -2.10
CA GLY A 86 -15.17 10.42 -1.77
C GLY A 86 -14.11 10.53 -0.71
N LEU A 87 -14.08 11.64 0.02
CA LEU A 87 -13.01 11.93 0.97
C LEU A 87 -13.29 11.48 2.39
N GLU A 88 -14.53 11.06 2.67
CA GLU A 88 -14.93 10.78 4.06
C GLU A 88 -14.85 9.33 4.46
N LEU A 89 -14.82 8.42 3.48
CA LEU A 89 -14.84 6.99 3.73
C LEU A 89 -13.65 6.30 3.07
N THR A 90 -13.20 5.23 3.69
CA THR A 90 -12.19 4.36 3.12
C THR A 90 -12.61 2.91 3.34
N ASN A 91 -12.08 2.01 2.53
CA ASN A 91 -12.29 0.58 2.72
C ASN A 91 -11.22 0.05 3.65
N VAL A 92 -11.61 -0.68 4.69
CA VAL A 92 -10.70 -1.21 5.70
C VAL A 92 -10.93 -2.70 5.87
N ALA A 93 -9.85 -3.47 5.88
CA ALA A 93 -9.88 -4.89 6.22
C ALA A 93 -8.98 -5.11 7.43
N ARG A 94 -9.49 -5.83 8.44
CA ARG A 94 -8.71 -6.22 9.61
C ARG A 94 -8.59 -7.73 9.59
N VAL A 95 -7.40 -8.21 9.29
CA VAL A 95 -7.21 -9.62 8.92
C VAL A 95 -5.94 -10.17 9.57
N SER A 96 -5.85 -11.52 9.56
CA SER A 96 -4.64 -12.20 10.02
C SER A 96 -3.49 -11.94 9.05
N GLN A 97 -2.29 -12.27 9.47
CA GLN A 97 -1.10 -12.15 8.63
C GLN A 97 -1.23 -12.95 7.34
N GLN A 98 -1.76 -14.15 7.42
CA GLN A 98 -1.94 -15.01 6.24
C GLN A 98 -2.91 -14.38 5.22
N VAL A 99 -4.02 -13.85 5.69
CA VAL A 99 -5.00 -13.22 4.83
C VAL A 99 -4.43 -11.92 4.23
N ALA A 100 -3.70 -11.15 5.05
CA ALA A 100 -3.03 -9.94 4.55
C ALA A 100 -2.06 -10.27 3.43
N ARG A 101 -1.26 -11.32 3.61
CA ARG A 101 -0.33 -11.81 2.59
C ARG A 101 -1.07 -12.15 1.29
N ASP A 102 -2.15 -12.90 1.40
CA ASP A 102 -2.91 -13.33 0.23
C ASP A 102 -3.50 -12.15 -0.52
N ILE A 103 -4.01 -11.16 0.19
CA ILE A 103 -4.54 -9.93 -0.40
C ILE A 103 -3.44 -9.16 -1.14
N LEU A 104 -2.29 -8.98 -0.50
CA LEU A 104 -1.19 -8.23 -1.09
C LEU A 104 -0.60 -8.91 -2.32
N ILE A 105 -0.42 -10.23 -2.26
CA ILE A 105 0.11 -10.99 -3.40
C ILE A 105 -0.87 -10.97 -4.56
N ARG A 106 -2.16 -11.11 -4.29
CA ARG A 106 -3.18 -11.01 -5.33
C ARG A 106 -3.15 -9.62 -5.97
N PHE A 107 -3.07 -8.57 -5.16
CA PHE A 107 -2.98 -7.20 -5.68
C PHE A 107 -1.75 -7.03 -6.56
N SER A 108 -0.62 -7.61 -6.18
CA SER A 108 0.62 -7.50 -6.96
C SER A 108 0.49 -8.09 -8.35
N LYS A 109 -0.42 -9.04 -8.53
CA LYS A 109 -0.62 -9.73 -9.81
C LYS A 109 -1.78 -9.14 -10.61
N GLU A 110 -2.86 -8.78 -9.95
CA GLU A 110 -4.08 -8.33 -10.61
C GLU A 110 -4.20 -6.80 -10.67
N HIS A 111 -3.42 -6.10 -9.85
CA HIS A 111 -3.37 -4.62 -9.81
C HIS A 111 -4.69 -3.98 -9.39
N THR A 112 -5.57 -4.74 -8.78
CA THR A 112 -6.86 -4.26 -8.32
C THR A 112 -7.21 -4.95 -7.01
N VAL A 113 -8.04 -4.31 -6.21
CA VAL A 113 -8.48 -4.87 -4.93
C VAL A 113 -9.90 -5.39 -5.09
N ILE A 114 -10.10 -6.65 -4.68
CA ILE A 114 -11.44 -7.23 -4.65
C ILE A 114 -12.01 -6.96 -3.26
N LEU A 115 -13.07 -6.16 -3.21
CA LEU A 115 -13.71 -5.79 -1.95
C LEU A 115 -14.72 -6.87 -1.56
N ASP A 116 -14.23 -7.93 -0.97
CA ASP A 116 -15.05 -9.05 -0.50
C ASP A 116 -15.48 -8.83 0.96
N LEU A 117 -15.88 -9.89 1.62
CA LEU A 117 -16.42 -9.82 2.98
C LEU A 117 -15.40 -9.36 4.04
N HIS A 118 -14.11 -9.35 3.72
CA HIS A 118 -13.09 -8.86 4.65
C HIS A 118 -13.10 -7.33 4.76
N TRP A 119 -13.64 -6.64 3.77
CA TRP A 119 -13.58 -5.17 3.70
C TRP A 119 -14.85 -4.51 4.19
N LYS A 120 -14.67 -3.43 4.94
CA LYS A 120 -15.78 -2.60 5.42
C LYS A 120 -15.45 -1.14 5.15
N GLN A 121 -16.46 -0.33 4.97
CA GLN A 121 -16.27 1.11 4.80
C GLN A 121 -16.21 1.76 6.17
N GLU A 122 -15.21 2.60 6.39
CA GLU A 122 -15.03 3.32 7.65
C GLU A 122 -14.71 4.78 7.36
N LYS A 123 -14.95 5.64 8.34
CA LYS A 123 -14.58 7.05 8.23
C LYS A 123 -13.06 7.18 8.22
N VAL A 124 -12.59 8.08 7.38
CA VAL A 124 -11.17 8.43 7.34
C VAL A 124 -10.83 9.13 8.65
N ARG A 125 -9.71 8.74 9.26
CA ARG A 125 -9.26 9.29 10.53
C ARG A 125 -8.60 10.64 10.37
#